data_e9d14df9ac093c4edb24752b04dc4f2e
#
_entry.id   e9d14df9ac093c4edb24752b04dc4f2e
#
_cell.length_a   1.000
_cell.length_b   1.000
_cell.length_c   1.000
_cell.angle_alpha   90.00
_cell.angle_beta   90.00
_cell.angle_gamma   90.00
#
_symmetry.space_group_name_H-M   'P 1'
#
loop_
_entity.id
_entity.type
_entity.pdbx_description
1 polymer ?
#
loop_
_entity_poly.entity_id
_entity_poly.type
_entity_poly.pdbx_seq_one_letter_code
_entity_poly.pdbx_strand_id
1 'polypeptide(L)'
;MVYMRIHEQDSLEGIYVTDWQGVIIMPTILVDYENVNGSNGLKGTDVLCRDDTLIIFYSKNCGKIRYDYMQEIKESGCEFRVIKLKGTGKNALDFYIAAECGIISERGENEIAIISNDKGFQAVIDFFGADQNANQIQIVKAGNIENALTLFHAPEDAERRKKIQNRKLLLDLSAESARIEESNRIKKELKNILIGTEYECKSAEIIDFVSAKRHQGKKDLYMGALHQFGRKDGRKIYQLLKRKMSE
;
A
#
# COMPACT_ATOMS: atom_id res chain seq x y z
N MET A 1 33.74 8.39 -10.01
CA MET A 1 33.00 8.25 -11.27
C MET A 1 31.67 8.92 -11.02
N VAL A 2 31.50 10.13 -11.53
CA VAL A 2 30.33 10.98 -11.25
C VAL A 2 29.20 10.52 -12.16
N TYR A 3 28.08 10.04 -11.61
CA TYR A 3 26.88 9.82 -12.38
C TYR A 3 26.09 11.12 -12.45
N MET A 4 26.13 11.78 -13.61
CA MET A 4 25.22 12.87 -13.92
C MET A 4 23.81 12.29 -14.11
N ARG A 5 22.85 12.73 -13.29
CA ARG A 5 21.43 12.66 -13.63
C ARG A 5 21.17 13.68 -14.74
N ILE A 6 20.78 13.21 -15.91
CA ILE A 6 20.21 14.09 -16.94
C ILE A 6 18.73 14.22 -16.58
N HIS A 7 18.37 15.36 -15.98
CA HIS A 7 16.99 15.81 -15.94
C HIS A 7 16.73 16.63 -17.21
N GLU A 8 15.89 16.15 -18.07
CA GLU A 8 15.21 17.03 -19.02
C GLU A 8 14.35 18.00 -18.21
N GLN A 9 14.63 19.28 -18.42
CA GLN A 9 13.87 20.40 -17.90
C GLN A 9 12.50 20.46 -18.57
N ASP A 10 11.43 20.43 -17.78
CA ASP A 10 10.29 21.29 -18.05
C ASP A 10 9.80 21.91 -16.74
N SER A 11 10.08 23.20 -16.74
CA SER A 11 9.45 24.37 -16.10
C SER A 11 8.55 24.20 -14.87
N LEU A 12 9.06 24.76 -13.78
CA LEU A 12 8.49 25.84 -12.98
C LEU A 12 7.67 25.52 -11.73
N GLU A 13 8.25 26.06 -10.66
CA GLU A 13 7.64 26.63 -9.47
C GLU A 13 7.03 25.68 -8.45
N GLY A 14 7.88 25.32 -7.52
CA GLY A 14 7.50 24.88 -6.20
C GLY A 14 8.68 25.02 -5.27
N ILE A 15 8.87 26.22 -4.70
CA ILE A 15 9.77 26.44 -3.56
C ILE A 15 9.19 25.64 -2.42
N TYR A 16 9.74 24.46 -2.16
CA TYR A 16 9.43 23.70 -0.94
C TYR A 16 10.16 24.38 0.21
N VAL A 17 9.42 25.20 0.94
CA VAL A 17 9.84 25.70 2.23
C VAL A 17 9.88 24.53 3.17
N THR A 18 11.08 24.07 3.50
CA THR A 18 11.32 23.01 4.48
C THR A 18 11.11 23.57 5.88
N ASP A 19 9.89 23.46 6.38
CA ASP A 19 9.69 23.36 7.81
C ASP A 19 10.02 21.91 8.22
N TRP A 20 10.61 21.70 9.36
CA TRP A 20 11.18 20.42 9.85
C TRP A 20 10.16 19.25 9.93
N GLN A 21 8.98 19.38 9.38
CA GLN A 21 7.88 18.41 9.38
C GLN A 21 7.57 17.78 8.01
N GLY A 22 8.39 18.03 6.98
CA GLY A 22 8.08 17.61 5.61
C GLY A 22 9.21 16.89 4.88
N VAL A 23 10.10 16.17 5.57
CA VAL A 23 11.01 15.24 4.89
C VAL A 23 10.18 14.04 4.46
N ILE A 24 9.95 13.90 3.16
CA ILE A 24 9.38 12.66 2.60
C ILE A 24 10.40 11.57 2.86
N ILE A 25 10.13 10.70 3.82
CA ILE A 25 10.98 9.57 4.15
C ILE A 25 10.69 8.49 3.14
N MET A 26 11.65 8.19 2.29
CA MET A 26 11.56 7.17 1.24
C MET A 26 12.30 5.92 1.70
N PRO A 27 11.60 4.80 1.96
CA PRO A 27 12.26 3.60 2.40
C PRO A 27 13.11 2.98 1.28
N THR A 28 14.36 2.65 1.62
CA THR A 28 15.24 1.86 0.76
C THR A 28 15.25 0.41 1.23
N ILE A 29 14.89 -0.50 0.34
CA ILE A 29 14.68 -1.92 0.62
C ILE A 29 15.81 -2.72 -0.01
N LEU A 30 16.65 -3.33 0.81
CA LEU A 30 17.80 -4.15 0.44
C LEU A 30 17.44 -5.62 0.60
N VAL A 31 17.39 -6.37 -0.48
CA VAL A 31 16.99 -7.78 -0.47
C VAL A 31 18.19 -8.70 -0.62
N ASP A 32 18.46 -9.49 0.39
CA ASP A 32 19.36 -10.65 0.35
C ASP A 32 18.63 -11.81 -0.34
N TYR A 33 18.63 -11.79 -1.66
CA TYR A 33 17.83 -12.70 -2.45
C TYR A 33 18.30 -14.17 -2.36
N GLU A 34 19.55 -14.41 -2.06
CA GLU A 34 20.07 -15.76 -1.84
C GLU A 34 19.42 -16.41 -0.62
N ASN A 35 19.18 -15.63 0.42
CA ASN A 35 18.60 -16.10 1.68
C ASN A 35 17.07 -16.20 1.66
N VAL A 36 16.39 -15.37 0.86
CA VAL A 36 14.92 -15.26 0.91
C VAL A 36 14.19 -15.69 -0.36
N ASN A 37 14.89 -16.15 -1.42
CA ASN A 37 14.23 -16.55 -2.69
C ASN A 37 13.21 -17.69 -2.52
N GLY A 38 13.46 -18.62 -1.59
CA GLY A 38 12.58 -19.75 -1.27
C GLY A 38 11.50 -19.45 -0.22
N SER A 39 11.51 -18.28 0.42
CA SER A 39 10.68 -17.94 1.59
C SER A 39 9.72 -16.77 1.36
N ASN A 40 9.36 -16.48 0.13
CA ASN A 40 8.51 -15.34 -0.24
C ASN A 40 9.08 -13.97 0.20
N GLY A 41 10.41 -13.79 0.18
CA GLY A 41 11.07 -12.55 0.57
C GLY A 41 10.58 -11.31 -0.18
N LEU A 42 10.13 -11.49 -1.42
CA LEU A 42 9.55 -10.43 -2.25
C LEU A 42 8.03 -10.21 -2.03
N LYS A 43 7.40 -10.93 -1.10
CA LYS A 43 6.02 -10.66 -0.76
C LYS A 43 5.88 -9.22 -0.28
N GLY A 44 5.00 -8.45 -0.90
CA GLY A 44 4.82 -7.02 -0.66
C GLY A 44 5.34 -6.12 -1.77
N THR A 45 5.87 -6.67 -2.87
CA THR A 45 6.24 -5.88 -4.06
C THR A 45 5.05 -5.11 -4.65
N ASP A 46 3.84 -5.63 -4.52
CA ASP A 46 2.59 -5.02 -4.97
C ASP A 46 2.10 -3.82 -4.12
N VAL A 47 2.76 -3.55 -3.00
CA VAL A 47 2.50 -2.35 -2.18
C VAL A 47 3.62 -1.32 -2.26
N LEU A 48 4.66 -1.58 -3.03
CA LEU A 48 5.68 -0.58 -3.34
C LEU A 48 5.07 0.58 -4.12
N CYS A 49 5.68 1.74 -4.03
CA CYS A 49 5.29 2.94 -4.77
C CYS A 49 6.50 3.62 -5.41
N ARG A 50 6.23 4.69 -6.14
CA ARG A 50 7.25 5.41 -6.93
C ARG A 50 8.38 5.98 -6.08
N ASP A 51 8.09 6.28 -4.81
CA ASP A 51 9.04 6.90 -3.90
C ASP A 51 9.94 5.88 -3.18
N ASP A 52 9.68 4.58 -3.36
CA ASP A 52 10.51 3.52 -2.78
C ASP A 52 11.72 3.21 -3.65
N THR A 53 12.80 2.78 -3.02
CA THR A 53 13.96 2.18 -3.69
C THR A 53 14.06 0.71 -3.34
N LEU A 54 14.07 -0.18 -4.35
CA LEU A 54 14.25 -1.61 -4.18
C LEU A 54 15.57 -2.07 -4.79
N ILE A 55 16.45 -2.65 -3.99
CA ILE A 55 17.74 -3.18 -4.44
C ILE A 55 17.81 -4.67 -4.13
N ILE A 56 17.89 -5.50 -5.16
CA ILE A 56 18.04 -6.95 -5.01
C ILE A 56 19.51 -7.35 -5.17
N PHE A 57 20.07 -7.92 -4.12
CA PHE A 57 21.40 -8.53 -4.14
C PHE A 57 21.29 -10.02 -4.41
N TYR A 58 22.03 -10.53 -5.37
CA TYR A 58 21.96 -11.93 -5.75
C TYR A 58 23.31 -12.51 -6.16
N SER A 59 23.46 -13.84 -6.01
CA SER A 59 24.61 -14.59 -6.48
C SER A 59 24.27 -15.38 -7.75
N LYS A 60 25.27 -16.04 -8.33
CA LYS A 60 25.08 -16.93 -9.48
C LYS A 60 24.12 -18.11 -9.20
N ASN A 61 23.89 -18.43 -7.93
CA ASN A 61 23.09 -19.59 -7.52
C ASN A 61 21.58 -19.26 -7.47
N CYS A 62 21.19 -17.98 -7.43
CA CYS A 62 19.80 -17.56 -7.27
C CYS A 62 19.38 -16.42 -8.23
N GLY A 63 19.84 -16.48 -9.47
CA GLY A 63 19.59 -15.43 -10.48
C GLY A 63 18.24 -15.50 -11.19
N LYS A 64 17.20 -16.15 -10.62
CA LYS A 64 15.86 -16.25 -11.22
C LYS A 64 14.82 -15.67 -10.27
N ILE A 65 13.97 -14.77 -10.78
CA ILE A 65 12.85 -14.17 -10.06
C ILE A 65 11.53 -14.64 -10.70
N ARG A 66 10.46 -14.73 -9.91
CA ARG A 66 9.12 -15.04 -10.39
C ARG A 66 8.59 -13.89 -11.25
N TYR A 67 7.85 -14.24 -12.30
CA TYR A 67 7.32 -13.26 -13.25
C TYR A 67 6.34 -12.27 -12.59
N ASP A 68 5.48 -12.75 -11.70
CA ASP A 68 4.51 -11.92 -10.97
C ASP A 68 5.20 -10.82 -10.14
N TYR A 69 6.23 -11.17 -9.36
CA TYR A 69 6.99 -10.15 -8.61
C TYR A 69 7.66 -9.13 -9.54
N MET A 70 8.20 -9.57 -10.67
CA MET A 70 8.81 -8.65 -11.63
C MET A 70 7.79 -7.71 -12.26
N GLN A 71 6.57 -8.19 -12.46
CA GLN A 71 5.46 -7.38 -12.96
C GLN A 71 5.03 -6.34 -11.92
N GLU A 72 4.84 -6.76 -10.67
CA GLU A 72 4.48 -5.88 -9.56
C GLU A 72 5.53 -4.77 -9.34
N ILE A 73 6.82 -5.11 -9.39
CA ILE A 73 7.92 -4.14 -9.30
C ILE A 73 7.83 -3.10 -10.42
N LYS A 74 7.56 -3.52 -11.66
CA LYS A 74 7.43 -2.59 -12.79
C LYS A 74 6.20 -1.69 -12.64
N GLU A 75 5.09 -2.23 -12.17
CA GLU A 75 3.83 -1.50 -12.00
C GLU A 75 3.90 -0.50 -10.84
N SER A 76 4.69 -0.78 -9.80
CA SER A 76 4.89 0.12 -8.66
C SER A 76 5.55 1.44 -9.05
N GLY A 77 6.38 1.42 -10.09
CA GLY A 77 7.18 2.57 -10.53
C GLY A 77 8.34 2.92 -9.57
N CYS A 78 8.65 2.06 -8.59
CA CYS A 78 9.76 2.26 -7.65
C CYS A 78 11.12 2.32 -8.36
N GLU A 79 12.12 2.95 -7.74
CA GLU A 79 13.50 2.83 -8.21
C GLU A 79 13.96 1.38 -8.01
N PHE A 80 14.26 0.67 -9.10
CA PHE A 80 14.64 -0.73 -9.04
C PHE A 80 16.07 -0.97 -9.50
N ARG A 81 16.86 -1.62 -8.65
CA ARG A 81 18.26 -1.97 -8.93
C ARG A 81 18.52 -3.43 -8.62
N VAL A 82 19.41 -4.06 -9.37
CA VAL A 82 19.93 -5.42 -9.11
C VAL A 82 21.44 -5.41 -9.03
N ILE A 83 21.97 -6.03 -7.99
CA ILE A 83 23.42 -6.10 -7.75
C ILE A 83 23.83 -7.57 -7.69
N LYS A 84 24.63 -7.96 -8.68
CA LYS A 84 25.19 -9.31 -8.75
C LYS A 84 26.49 -9.41 -7.98
N LEU A 85 26.61 -10.38 -7.10
CA LEU A 85 27.86 -10.70 -6.42
C LEU A 85 28.93 -11.11 -7.44
N LYS A 86 30.06 -10.42 -7.45
CA LYS A 86 31.17 -10.70 -8.38
C LYS A 86 32.14 -11.76 -7.87
N GLY A 87 32.34 -11.83 -6.56
CA GLY A 87 33.24 -12.79 -5.91
C GLY A 87 32.49 -13.96 -5.29
N THR A 88 33.23 -14.99 -4.91
CA THR A 88 32.73 -16.10 -4.11
C THR A 88 33.40 -16.05 -2.75
N GLY A 89 32.61 -16.04 -1.68
CA GLY A 89 33.12 -16.05 -0.32
C GLY A 89 31.95 -16.25 0.64
N LYS A 90 32.27 -16.83 1.80
CA LYS A 90 31.26 -16.93 2.87
C LYS A 90 30.85 -15.51 3.29
N ASN A 91 29.55 -15.25 3.41
CA ASN A 91 28.96 -13.96 3.79
C ASN A 91 29.33 -12.80 2.85
N ALA A 92 29.76 -13.07 1.60
CA ALA A 92 30.18 -11.99 0.71
C ALA A 92 29.00 -11.07 0.32
N LEU A 93 27.78 -11.62 0.22
CA LEU A 93 26.57 -10.83 -0.04
C LEU A 93 26.23 -9.91 1.12
N ASP A 94 26.41 -10.41 2.35
CA ASP A 94 26.15 -9.63 3.57
C ASP A 94 27.02 -8.37 3.65
N PHE A 95 28.29 -8.48 3.24
CA PHE A 95 29.20 -7.32 3.15
C PHE A 95 28.76 -6.31 2.10
N TYR A 96 28.20 -6.76 0.97
CA TYR A 96 27.66 -5.84 -0.05
C TYR A 96 26.45 -5.08 0.51
N ILE A 97 25.55 -5.77 1.21
CA ILE A 97 24.37 -5.14 1.83
C ILE A 97 24.78 -4.18 2.94
N ALA A 98 25.71 -4.59 3.83
CA ALA A 98 26.21 -3.73 4.89
C ALA A 98 26.90 -2.46 4.34
N ALA A 99 27.70 -2.59 3.27
CA ALA A 99 28.33 -1.45 2.62
C ALA A 99 27.29 -0.51 1.99
N GLU A 100 26.25 -1.05 1.34
CA GLU A 100 25.18 -0.23 0.78
C GLU A 100 24.39 0.49 1.87
N CYS A 101 24.13 -0.14 3.04
CA CYS A 101 23.57 0.57 4.19
C CYS A 101 24.38 1.81 4.57
N GLY A 102 25.72 1.70 4.59
CA GLY A 102 26.59 2.84 4.85
C GLY A 102 26.49 3.94 3.79
N ILE A 103 26.43 3.57 2.51
CA ILE A 103 26.28 4.52 1.41
C ILE A 103 24.94 5.27 1.47
N ILE A 104 23.86 4.55 1.77
CA ILE A 104 22.50 5.10 1.89
C ILE A 104 22.44 6.04 3.08
N SER A 105 22.99 5.63 4.22
CA SER A 105 23.10 6.44 5.42
C SER A 105 23.82 7.78 5.19
N GLU A 106 24.93 7.76 4.46
CA GLU A 106 25.70 8.97 4.13
C GLU A 106 24.90 9.93 3.22
N ARG A 107 23.97 9.41 2.44
CA ARG A 107 23.08 10.23 1.59
C ARG A 107 21.93 10.88 2.37
N GLY A 108 21.80 10.58 3.65
CA GLY A 108 20.73 11.12 4.50
C GLY A 108 19.39 10.43 4.31
N GLU A 109 19.35 9.25 3.71
CA GLU A 109 18.15 8.41 3.65
C GLU A 109 17.92 7.80 5.04
N ASN A 110 16.71 7.95 5.58
CA ASN A 110 16.45 7.68 7.00
C ASN A 110 15.77 6.33 7.28
N GLU A 111 15.24 5.64 6.28
CA GLU A 111 14.56 4.35 6.44
C GLU A 111 15.19 3.28 5.55
N ILE A 112 15.80 2.27 6.16
CA ILE A 112 16.44 1.16 5.45
C ILE A 112 15.84 -0.15 5.93
N ALA A 113 15.35 -0.99 4.99
CA ALA A 113 14.88 -2.33 5.27
C ALA A 113 15.87 -3.37 4.73
N ILE A 114 16.35 -4.27 5.56
CA ILE A 114 17.11 -5.45 5.15
C ILE A 114 16.16 -6.65 5.12
N ILE A 115 15.93 -7.22 3.93
CA ILE A 115 15.09 -8.40 3.74
C ILE A 115 15.99 -9.63 3.71
N SER A 116 16.11 -10.28 4.87
CA SER A 116 16.89 -11.51 5.05
C SER A 116 16.41 -12.28 6.27
N ASN A 117 16.57 -13.61 6.24
CA ASN A 117 16.38 -14.49 7.39
C ASN A 117 17.69 -14.67 8.18
N ASP A 118 18.83 -14.19 7.69
CA ASP A 118 20.11 -14.30 8.40
C ASP A 118 20.13 -13.42 9.65
N LYS A 119 20.53 -14.01 10.77
CA LYS A 119 20.68 -13.31 12.04
C LYS A 119 21.92 -12.40 12.07
N GLY A 120 22.89 -12.62 11.19
CA GLY A 120 24.11 -11.84 11.12
C GLY A 120 23.86 -10.34 10.85
N PHE A 121 22.78 -9.99 10.18
CA PHE A 121 22.40 -8.58 9.95
C PHE A 121 22.02 -7.84 11.23
N GLN A 122 21.82 -8.52 12.37
CA GLN A 122 21.63 -7.83 13.64
C GLN A 122 22.84 -6.95 13.98
N ALA A 123 24.05 -7.41 13.65
CA ALA A 123 25.27 -6.62 13.87
C ALA A 123 25.29 -5.30 13.07
N VAL A 124 24.70 -5.29 11.88
CA VAL A 124 24.54 -4.05 11.08
C VAL A 124 23.58 -3.08 11.77
N ILE A 125 22.44 -3.58 12.24
CA ILE A 125 21.45 -2.78 12.98
C ILE A 125 22.05 -2.20 14.26
N ASP A 126 22.75 -3.03 15.02
CA ASP A 126 23.37 -2.63 16.29
C ASP A 126 24.47 -1.57 16.06
N PHE A 127 25.24 -1.68 14.96
CA PHE A 127 26.24 -0.70 14.59
C PHE A 127 25.64 0.69 14.34
N PHE A 128 24.60 0.78 13.52
CA PHE A 128 23.93 2.06 13.23
C PHE A 128 23.12 2.57 14.43
N GLY A 129 22.57 1.69 15.26
CA GLY A 129 21.86 2.06 16.48
C GLY A 129 22.75 2.58 17.61
N ALA A 130 24.05 2.24 17.60
CA ALA A 130 25.03 2.69 18.60
C ALA A 130 25.59 4.09 18.30
N ASP A 131 25.50 4.58 17.06
CA ASP A 131 26.01 5.89 16.68
C ASP A 131 24.98 6.99 17.02
N GLN A 132 25.17 7.62 18.19
CA GLN A 132 24.30 8.70 18.68
C GLN A 132 24.38 9.98 17.82
N ASN A 133 25.34 10.09 16.90
CA ASN A 133 25.51 11.20 15.98
C ASN A 133 24.99 10.89 14.58
N ALA A 134 24.68 9.63 14.27
CA ALA A 134 24.02 9.28 13.02
C ALA A 134 22.62 9.91 13.01
N ASN A 135 22.35 10.73 12.02
CA ASN A 135 20.99 11.19 11.70
C ASN A 135 20.02 10.03 11.93
N GLN A 136 18.88 10.28 12.56
CA GLN A 136 17.89 9.29 13.02
C GLN A 136 17.54 8.23 11.96
N ILE A 137 18.49 7.35 11.65
CA ILE A 137 18.33 6.30 10.64
C ILE A 137 17.61 5.13 11.30
N GLN A 138 16.49 4.77 10.76
CA GLN A 138 15.77 3.56 11.14
C GLN A 138 16.18 2.42 10.21
N ILE A 139 16.97 1.47 10.72
CA ILE A 139 17.28 0.23 10.00
C ILE A 139 16.46 -0.89 10.60
N VAL A 140 15.67 -1.57 9.77
CA VAL A 140 14.86 -2.72 10.18
C VAL A 140 15.24 -3.96 9.41
N LYS A 141 15.05 -5.15 10.02
CA LYS A 141 15.22 -6.44 9.35
C LYS A 141 13.91 -7.21 9.36
N ALA A 142 13.55 -7.78 8.21
CA ALA A 142 12.37 -8.61 8.07
C ALA A 142 12.60 -9.77 7.09
N GLY A 143 11.75 -10.80 7.16
CA GLY A 143 11.80 -11.93 6.24
C GLY A 143 11.17 -11.65 4.86
N ASN A 144 10.43 -10.56 4.70
CA ASN A 144 9.84 -10.12 3.45
C ASN A 144 9.55 -8.62 3.47
N ILE A 145 9.29 -8.06 2.27
CA ILE A 145 9.04 -6.63 2.08
C ILE A 145 7.79 -6.18 2.83
N GLU A 146 6.69 -6.94 2.77
CA GLU A 146 5.43 -6.60 3.46
C GLU A 146 5.64 -6.40 4.98
N ASN A 147 6.40 -7.30 5.60
CA ASN A 147 6.68 -7.18 7.04
C ASN A 147 7.60 -5.99 7.35
N ALA A 148 8.60 -5.72 6.51
CA ALA A 148 9.48 -4.58 6.70
C ALA A 148 8.71 -3.26 6.65
N LEU A 149 7.86 -3.08 5.65
CA LEU A 149 7.04 -1.86 5.47
C LEU A 149 6.06 -1.62 6.63
N THR A 150 5.69 -2.66 7.40
CA THR A 150 4.88 -2.48 8.62
C THR A 150 5.67 -1.99 9.83
N LEU A 151 7.00 -2.04 9.78
CA LEU A 151 7.88 -1.60 10.87
C LEU A 151 8.23 -0.12 10.78
N PHE A 152 8.05 0.50 9.63
CA PHE A 152 8.20 1.94 9.46
C PHE A 152 6.96 2.68 9.94
N HIS A 153 7.15 3.85 10.53
CA HIS A 153 6.08 4.60 11.19
C HIS A 153 5.76 5.94 10.55
N ALA A 154 6.39 6.25 9.42
CA ALA A 154 6.11 7.50 8.70
C ALA A 154 4.61 7.67 8.42
N PRO A 155 4.03 8.87 8.63
CA PRO A 155 2.61 9.14 8.40
C PRO A 155 2.17 8.84 6.96
N GLU A 156 3.05 9.08 6.00
CA GLU A 156 2.85 8.87 4.56
C GLU A 156 2.53 7.41 4.24
N ASP A 157 3.06 6.48 5.04
CA ASP A 157 2.83 5.04 4.88
C ASP A 157 1.56 4.51 5.54
N ALA A 158 0.74 5.37 6.13
CA ALA A 158 -0.45 4.94 6.87
C ALA A 158 -1.43 4.13 6.00
N GLU A 159 -1.68 4.55 4.77
CA GLU A 159 -2.55 3.82 3.84
C GLU A 159 -1.93 2.49 3.40
N ARG A 160 -0.63 2.47 3.13
CA ARG A 160 0.11 1.25 2.81
C ARG A 160 0.04 0.25 3.96
N ARG A 161 0.31 0.68 5.19
CA ARG A 161 0.19 -0.16 6.39
C ARG A 161 -1.22 -0.71 6.56
N LYS A 162 -2.25 0.11 6.37
CA LYS A 162 -3.65 -0.31 6.42
C LYS A 162 -3.97 -1.36 5.35
N LYS A 163 -3.48 -1.19 4.12
CA LYS A 163 -3.64 -2.17 3.04
C LYS A 163 -3.01 -3.51 3.42
N ILE A 164 -1.80 -3.50 3.99
CA ILE A 164 -1.10 -4.70 4.45
C ILE A 164 -1.84 -5.37 5.62
N GLN A 165 -2.30 -4.58 6.60
CA GLN A 165 -3.05 -5.10 7.75
C GLN A 165 -4.37 -5.76 7.33
N ASN A 166 -5.09 -5.15 6.40
CA ASN A 166 -6.36 -5.68 5.90
C ASN A 166 -6.19 -7.06 5.24
N ARG A 167 -5.05 -7.35 4.61
CA ARG A 167 -4.75 -8.68 4.05
C ARG A 167 -4.61 -9.78 5.10
N LYS A 168 -4.24 -9.40 6.32
CA LYS A 168 -4.05 -10.33 7.44
C LYS A 168 -5.34 -10.57 8.22
N LEU A 169 -6.38 -9.80 7.96
CA LEU A 169 -7.67 -9.99 8.62
C LEU A 169 -8.34 -11.27 8.11
N LEU A 170 -8.63 -12.17 9.03
CA LEU A 170 -9.49 -13.32 8.77
C LEU A 170 -10.94 -12.84 8.84
N LEU A 171 -11.67 -12.97 7.73
CA LEU A 171 -13.09 -12.69 7.69
C LEU A 171 -13.86 -13.96 8.07
N ASP A 172 -14.84 -13.79 8.93
CA ASP A 172 -15.83 -14.84 9.21
C ASP A 172 -16.75 -14.98 7.99
N LEU A 173 -16.56 -16.06 7.23
CA LEU A 173 -17.34 -16.34 6.02
C LEU A 173 -18.84 -16.49 6.33
N SER A 174 -19.20 -16.96 7.52
CA SER A 174 -20.60 -17.09 7.92
C SER A 174 -21.24 -15.72 8.13
N ALA A 175 -20.52 -14.81 8.82
CA ALA A 175 -20.98 -13.43 9.00
C ALA A 175 -21.03 -12.66 7.67
N GLU A 176 -20.07 -12.88 6.78
CA GLU A 176 -20.04 -12.23 5.48
C GLU A 176 -21.14 -12.74 4.55
N SER A 177 -21.41 -14.07 4.55
CA SER A 177 -22.55 -14.65 3.83
C SER A 177 -23.86 -14.04 4.27
N ALA A 178 -24.09 -13.91 5.58
CA ALA A 178 -25.29 -13.28 6.13
C ALA A 178 -25.43 -11.80 5.69
N ARG A 179 -24.32 -11.06 5.62
CA ARG A 179 -24.33 -9.67 5.09
C ARG A 179 -24.69 -9.61 3.62
N ILE A 180 -24.16 -10.53 2.82
CA ILE A 180 -24.44 -10.61 1.38
C ILE A 180 -25.91 -10.97 1.16
N GLU A 181 -26.44 -11.93 1.89
CA GLU A 181 -27.85 -12.34 1.80
C GLU A 181 -28.78 -11.19 2.17
N GLU A 182 -28.51 -10.49 3.27
CA GLU A 182 -29.26 -9.31 3.69
C GLU A 182 -29.21 -8.20 2.63
N SER A 183 -28.01 -7.93 2.07
CA SER A 183 -27.87 -6.97 0.99
C SER A 183 -28.69 -7.33 -0.24
N ASN A 184 -28.69 -8.61 -0.64
CA ASN A 184 -29.45 -9.11 -1.78
C ASN A 184 -30.96 -9.04 -1.52
N ARG A 185 -31.40 -9.36 -0.29
CA ARG A 185 -32.82 -9.22 0.12
C ARG A 185 -33.29 -7.78 -0.05
N ILE A 186 -32.50 -6.82 0.44
CA ILE A 186 -32.82 -5.40 0.35
C ILE A 186 -32.88 -4.92 -1.10
N LYS A 187 -31.89 -5.31 -1.91
CA LYS A 187 -31.89 -4.96 -3.35
C LYS A 187 -33.12 -5.47 -4.05
N LYS A 188 -33.57 -6.70 -3.71
CA LYS A 188 -34.80 -7.30 -4.24
C LYS A 188 -36.04 -6.54 -3.78
N GLU A 189 -36.14 -6.17 -2.51
CA GLU A 189 -37.23 -5.38 -1.96
C GLU A 189 -37.32 -3.99 -2.62
N LEU A 190 -36.20 -3.30 -2.71
CA LEU A 190 -36.12 -1.98 -3.39
C LEU A 190 -36.54 -2.07 -4.86
N LYS A 191 -36.13 -3.12 -5.56
CA LYS A 191 -36.57 -3.36 -6.93
C LYS A 191 -38.07 -3.54 -7.02
N ASN A 192 -38.66 -4.33 -6.12
CA ASN A 192 -40.11 -4.55 -6.09
C ASN A 192 -40.90 -3.25 -5.79
N ILE A 193 -40.38 -2.35 -4.96
CA ILE A 193 -41.00 -1.06 -4.66
C ILE A 193 -41.03 -0.17 -5.91
N LEU A 194 -40.03 -0.26 -6.76
CA LEU A 194 -39.87 0.59 -7.92
C LEU A 194 -40.59 0.07 -9.17
N ILE A 195 -40.92 -1.22 -9.23
CA ILE A 195 -41.70 -1.83 -10.33
C ILE A 195 -43.06 -1.15 -10.44
N GLY A 196 -43.43 -0.77 -11.67
CA GLY A 196 -44.70 -0.08 -11.96
C GLY A 196 -44.74 1.39 -11.56
N THR A 197 -43.63 1.95 -11.06
CA THR A 197 -43.49 3.40 -10.81
C THR A 197 -42.82 4.11 -11.94
N GLU A 198 -42.96 5.45 -11.99
CA GLU A 198 -42.20 6.32 -12.92
C GLU A 198 -40.66 6.20 -12.79
N TYR A 199 -40.19 5.52 -11.75
CA TYR A 199 -38.74 5.35 -11.45
C TYR A 199 -38.21 3.95 -11.77
N GLU A 200 -38.98 3.08 -12.37
CA GLU A 200 -38.58 1.72 -12.71
C GLU A 200 -37.37 1.68 -13.63
N CYS A 201 -37.32 2.58 -14.60
CA CYS A 201 -36.16 2.69 -15.51
C CYS A 201 -34.85 3.18 -14.84
N LYS A 202 -34.96 3.82 -13.66
CA LYS A 202 -33.84 4.27 -12.82
C LYS A 202 -33.58 3.36 -11.62
N SER A 203 -34.19 2.18 -11.58
CA SER A 203 -34.15 1.30 -10.41
C SER A 203 -32.75 0.91 -10.00
N ALA A 204 -31.84 0.64 -10.95
CA ALA A 204 -30.44 0.29 -10.66
C ALA A 204 -29.74 1.45 -9.94
N GLU A 205 -29.84 2.66 -10.47
CA GLU A 205 -29.23 3.86 -9.89
C GLU A 205 -29.74 4.17 -8.48
N ILE A 206 -31.06 4.00 -8.27
CA ILE A 206 -31.70 4.22 -6.96
C ILE A 206 -31.25 3.16 -5.96
N ILE A 207 -31.15 1.89 -6.37
CA ILE A 207 -30.70 0.79 -5.52
C ILE A 207 -29.24 1.02 -5.09
N ASP A 208 -28.36 1.39 -6.00
CA ASP A 208 -26.94 1.68 -5.71
C ASP A 208 -26.83 2.88 -4.76
N PHE A 209 -27.58 3.94 -4.99
CA PHE A 209 -27.63 5.10 -4.10
C PHE A 209 -28.07 4.72 -2.67
N VAL A 210 -29.17 3.96 -2.52
CA VAL A 210 -29.65 3.54 -1.21
C VAL A 210 -28.66 2.62 -0.53
N SER A 211 -28.05 1.69 -1.26
CA SER A 211 -27.04 0.76 -0.74
C SER A 211 -25.83 1.51 -0.17
N ALA A 212 -25.37 2.56 -0.85
CA ALA A 212 -24.25 3.39 -0.43
C ALA A 212 -24.57 4.28 0.79
N LYS A 213 -25.83 4.76 0.93
CA LYS A 213 -26.22 5.76 1.94
C LYS A 213 -26.98 5.18 3.15
N ARG A 214 -27.34 3.90 3.14
CA ARG A 214 -28.18 3.26 4.15
C ARG A 214 -27.70 3.44 5.59
N HIS A 215 -26.39 3.42 5.80
CA HIS A 215 -25.80 3.49 7.14
C HIS A 215 -25.58 4.92 7.66
N GLN A 216 -25.89 5.94 6.86
CA GLN A 216 -25.65 7.34 7.20
C GLN A 216 -26.82 8.06 7.88
N GLY A 217 -27.99 7.38 8.00
CA GLY A 217 -29.17 7.93 8.67
C GLY A 217 -30.22 8.51 7.70
N LYS A 218 -31.45 8.71 8.23
CA LYS A 218 -32.62 9.16 7.43
C LYS A 218 -32.41 10.54 6.82
N LYS A 219 -31.72 11.45 7.53
CA LYS A 219 -31.46 12.81 7.06
C LYS A 219 -30.50 12.83 5.89
N ASP A 220 -29.44 12.03 5.97
CA ASP A 220 -28.39 11.98 4.92
C ASP A 220 -28.93 11.28 3.67
N LEU A 221 -29.78 10.24 3.84
CA LEU A 221 -30.47 9.61 2.74
C LEU A 221 -31.42 10.59 2.03
N TYR A 222 -32.17 11.41 2.77
CA TYR A 222 -33.05 12.44 2.20
C TYR A 222 -32.28 13.50 1.44
N MET A 223 -31.25 14.07 2.06
CA MET A 223 -30.42 15.11 1.43
C MET A 223 -29.67 14.59 0.21
N GLY A 224 -29.13 13.36 0.31
CA GLY A 224 -28.48 12.70 -0.81
C GLY A 224 -29.43 12.45 -1.99
N ALA A 225 -30.67 12.02 -1.72
CA ALA A 225 -31.67 11.84 -2.76
C ALA A 225 -32.02 13.16 -3.47
N LEU A 226 -32.14 14.26 -2.72
CA LEU A 226 -32.39 15.57 -3.33
C LEU A 226 -31.22 16.05 -4.18
N HIS A 227 -30.00 15.73 -3.78
CA HIS A 227 -28.78 16.11 -4.49
C HIS A 227 -28.61 15.29 -5.80
N GLN A 228 -28.81 13.98 -5.72
CA GLN A 228 -28.55 13.08 -6.86
C GLN A 228 -29.70 13.08 -7.90
N PHE A 229 -30.95 13.11 -7.46
CA PHE A 229 -32.12 13.02 -8.33
C PHE A 229 -32.88 14.33 -8.49
N GLY A 230 -32.39 15.43 -7.90
CA GLY A 230 -33.05 16.71 -7.91
C GLY A 230 -34.19 16.85 -6.90
N ARG A 231 -34.63 18.08 -6.64
CA ARG A 231 -35.61 18.36 -5.56
C ARG A 231 -36.95 17.65 -5.73
N LYS A 232 -37.46 17.55 -6.96
CA LYS A 232 -38.79 16.95 -7.25
C LYS A 232 -38.73 15.43 -7.14
N ASP A 233 -37.84 14.81 -7.93
CA ASP A 233 -37.74 13.35 -7.99
C ASP A 233 -37.12 12.75 -6.71
N GLY A 234 -36.07 13.38 -6.18
CA GLY A 234 -35.46 12.95 -4.93
C GLY A 234 -36.43 12.92 -3.74
N ARG A 235 -37.37 13.91 -3.66
CA ARG A 235 -38.44 13.89 -2.64
C ARG A 235 -39.38 12.71 -2.81
N LYS A 236 -39.83 12.44 -4.03
CA LYS A 236 -40.73 11.35 -4.35
C LYS A 236 -40.09 9.98 -4.11
N ILE A 237 -38.85 9.81 -4.59
CA ILE A 237 -38.05 8.60 -4.36
C ILE A 237 -37.91 8.35 -2.86
N TYR A 238 -37.51 9.36 -2.08
CA TYR A 238 -37.38 9.24 -0.63
C TYR A 238 -38.72 8.84 0.04
N GLN A 239 -39.83 9.40 -0.41
CA GLN A 239 -41.16 9.05 0.14
C GLN A 239 -41.54 7.61 -0.16
N LEU A 240 -41.26 7.08 -1.36
CA LEU A 240 -41.46 5.69 -1.71
C LEU A 240 -40.64 4.77 -0.80
N LEU A 241 -39.37 5.09 -0.61
CA LEU A 241 -38.45 4.34 0.24
C LEU A 241 -38.87 4.38 1.72
N LYS A 242 -39.29 5.55 2.22
CA LYS A 242 -39.67 5.72 3.63
C LYS A 242 -40.87 4.88 4.05
N ARG A 243 -41.87 4.68 3.17
CA ARG A 243 -43.07 3.88 3.46
C ARG A 243 -42.73 2.45 3.86
N LYS A 244 -41.67 1.90 3.27
CA LYS A 244 -41.26 0.50 3.50
C LYS A 244 -40.12 0.33 4.52
N MET A 245 -39.32 1.38 4.79
CA MET A 245 -38.31 1.35 5.87
C MET A 245 -38.90 1.58 7.25
N SER A 246 -40.24 1.79 7.35
CA SER A 246 -40.99 1.99 8.60
C SER A 246 -41.91 0.81 8.98
N GLU A 247 -42.00 -0.20 8.12
CA GLU A 247 -42.54 -1.54 8.38
C GLU A 247 -41.41 -2.52 8.74
#